data_52160a4c6814fbc88a05864d05675d1b
#
_entry.id   52160a4c6814fbc88a05864d05675d1b
#
_cell.length_a   1.000
_cell.length_b   1.000
_cell.length_c   1.000
_cell.angle_alpha   90.00
_cell.angle_beta   90.00
_cell.angle_gamma   90.00
#
_symmetry.space_group_name_H-M   'P 1'
#
loop_
_entity.id
_entity.type
_entity.pdbx_description
1 polymer ?
#
loop_
_entity_poly.entity_id
_entity_poly.type
_entity_poly.pdbx_seq_one_letter_code
_entity_poly.pdbx_strand_id
1 'polypeptide(L)'
;MLEKLEITKENGEVLSVDIISAFKISNDNGWKIYCLTTANELDQNGLVKILASEVMGDRLVKITDDKEWMNVKNVMRSIISSSPDSYSYVNIAKSFNATVDFARVIAVQDSAKMQLINDYNAKKPVEEEK
;
A
#
# COMPACT_ATOMS: atom_id res chain seq x y z
N MET A 1 -4.57 -14.30 -8.30
CA MET A 1 -5.14 -13.17 -9.04
C MET A 1 -5.03 -11.92 -8.20
N LEU A 2 -4.53 -10.84 -8.78
CA LEU A 2 -4.40 -9.56 -8.08
C LEU A 2 -5.73 -8.84 -8.05
N GLU A 3 -6.03 -8.22 -6.91
CA GLU A 3 -7.21 -7.39 -6.79
C GLU A 3 -6.94 -6.00 -7.34
N LYS A 4 -7.91 -5.45 -8.05
CA LYS A 4 -7.83 -4.11 -8.60
C LYS A 4 -8.43 -3.10 -7.64
N LEU A 5 -7.86 -1.92 -7.65
CA LEU A 5 -8.32 -0.77 -6.88
C LEU A 5 -8.55 0.38 -7.85
N GLU A 6 -9.71 1.02 -7.76
CA GLU A 6 -10.00 2.20 -8.54
C GLU A 6 -9.76 3.45 -7.70
N ILE A 7 -8.99 4.39 -8.23
CA ILE A 7 -8.66 5.64 -7.55
C ILE A 7 -9.15 6.80 -8.41
N THR A 8 -10.04 7.62 -7.86
CA THR A 8 -10.51 8.83 -8.52
C THR A 8 -9.83 10.04 -7.87
N LYS A 9 -8.98 10.71 -8.63
CA LYS A 9 -8.27 11.90 -8.15
C LYS A 9 -9.15 13.14 -8.17
N GLU A 10 -8.80 14.13 -7.37
CA GLU A 10 -9.52 15.40 -7.27
C GLU A 10 -9.67 16.12 -8.62
N ASN A 11 -8.72 15.94 -9.54
CA ASN A 11 -8.76 16.53 -10.87
C ASN A 11 -9.61 15.73 -11.88
N GLY A 12 -10.29 14.66 -11.43
CA GLY A 12 -11.14 13.82 -12.28
C GLY A 12 -10.42 12.65 -12.94
N GLU A 13 -9.11 12.56 -12.83
CA GLU A 13 -8.37 11.41 -13.37
C GLU A 13 -8.72 10.14 -12.60
N VAL A 14 -8.97 9.05 -13.33
CA VAL A 14 -9.28 7.74 -12.74
C VAL A 14 -8.15 6.78 -13.05
N LEU A 15 -7.62 6.13 -12.02
CA LEU A 15 -6.56 5.13 -12.15
C LEU A 15 -7.10 3.77 -11.71
N SER A 16 -6.70 2.72 -12.43
CA SER A 16 -6.90 1.34 -11.99
C SER A 16 -5.52 0.76 -11.67
N VAL A 17 -5.35 0.32 -10.43
CA VAL A 17 -4.06 -0.18 -9.95
C VAL A 17 -4.25 -1.54 -9.29
N ASP A 18 -3.15 -2.28 -9.15
CA ASP A 18 -3.16 -3.54 -8.41
C ASP A 18 -2.91 -3.28 -6.93
N ILE A 19 -3.62 -3.97 -6.06
CA ILE A 19 -3.36 -3.93 -4.62
C ILE A 19 -2.18 -4.86 -4.33
N ILE A 20 -1.15 -4.31 -3.71
CA ILE A 20 0.01 -5.09 -3.27
C ILE A 20 -0.15 -5.52 -1.82
N SER A 21 -0.56 -4.59 -0.95
CA SER A 21 -0.70 -4.84 0.47
C SER A 21 -1.48 -3.73 1.13
N ALA A 22 -2.04 -4.04 2.31
CA ALA A 22 -2.63 -3.02 3.18
C ALA A 22 -2.40 -3.46 4.61
N PHE A 23 -1.96 -2.53 5.44
CA PHE A 23 -1.62 -2.84 6.83
C PHE A 23 -1.84 -1.65 7.75
N LYS A 24 -2.02 -1.98 9.02
CA LYS A 24 -2.21 -1.04 10.10
C LYS A 24 -0.93 -1.00 10.92
N ILE A 25 -0.46 0.21 11.24
CA ILE A 25 0.65 0.42 12.16
C ILE A 25 0.11 1.14 13.38
N SER A 26 0.36 0.57 14.58
CA SER A 26 -0.05 1.17 15.85
C SER A 26 1.08 2.03 16.41
N ASN A 27 0.71 3.13 17.07
CA ASN A 27 1.65 4.00 17.77
C ASN A 27 0.98 4.52 19.06
N ASP A 28 1.66 5.40 19.78
CA ASP A 28 1.17 5.93 21.06
C ASP A 28 -0.12 6.72 20.93
N ASN A 29 -0.42 7.24 19.75
CA ASN A 29 -1.59 8.07 19.47
C ASN A 29 -2.73 7.29 18.80
N GLY A 30 -2.61 5.95 18.71
CA GLY A 30 -3.59 5.10 18.06
C GLY A 30 -2.98 4.33 16.89
N TRP A 31 -3.72 4.27 15.77
CA TRP A 31 -3.25 3.51 14.61
C TRP A 31 -3.63 4.22 13.31
N LYS A 32 -2.88 3.90 12.27
CA LYS A 32 -3.16 4.38 10.91
C LYS A 32 -3.07 3.22 9.95
N ILE A 33 -3.85 3.31 8.88
CA ILE A 33 -3.87 2.31 7.82
C ILE A 33 -3.14 2.86 6.60
N TYR A 34 -2.34 2.00 5.98
CA TYR A 34 -1.62 2.30 4.75
C TYR A 34 -1.93 1.26 3.70
N CYS A 35 -1.89 1.66 2.43
CA CYS A 35 -1.98 0.71 1.33
C CYS A 35 -0.82 0.90 0.36
N LEU A 36 -0.41 -0.23 -0.22
CA LEU A 36 0.60 -0.28 -1.27
C LEU A 36 -0.09 -0.75 -2.54
N THR A 37 0.09 0.02 -3.61
CA THR A 37 -0.50 -0.29 -4.91
C THR A 37 0.55 -0.14 -6.00
N THR A 38 0.25 -0.63 -7.21
CA THR A 38 1.13 -0.43 -8.35
C THR A 38 0.33 -0.32 -9.65
N ALA A 39 0.75 0.58 -10.51
CA ALA A 39 0.30 0.64 -11.90
C ALA A 39 1.22 -0.16 -12.82
N ASN A 40 2.17 -0.91 -12.25
CA ASN A 40 3.17 -1.72 -12.96
C ASN A 40 4.11 -0.89 -13.83
N GLU A 41 4.31 0.37 -13.47
CA GLU A 41 5.31 1.21 -14.13
C GLU A 41 6.70 0.85 -13.64
N LEU A 42 7.66 0.88 -14.55
CA LEU A 42 9.07 0.64 -14.22
C LEU A 42 9.81 1.98 -14.18
N ASP A 43 10.82 2.05 -13.32
CA ASP A 43 11.72 3.19 -13.34
C ASP A 43 12.83 2.98 -14.39
N GLN A 44 13.75 3.95 -14.50
CA GLN A 44 14.83 3.88 -15.50
C GLN A 44 15.78 2.70 -15.28
N ASN A 45 15.78 2.09 -14.09
CA ASN A 45 16.61 0.93 -13.76
C ASN A 45 15.84 -0.39 -13.88
N GLY A 46 14.60 -0.37 -14.36
CA GLY A 46 13.78 -1.56 -14.51
C GLY A 46 13.12 -2.02 -13.21
N LEU A 47 13.14 -1.21 -12.16
CA LEU A 47 12.49 -1.53 -10.91
C LEU A 47 11.01 -1.13 -10.95
N VAL A 48 10.18 -1.90 -10.26
CA VAL A 48 8.73 -1.65 -10.22
C VAL A 48 8.45 -0.51 -9.22
N LYS A 49 7.67 0.47 -9.67
CA LYS A 49 7.25 1.57 -8.80
C LYS A 49 6.05 1.15 -7.96
N ILE A 50 6.20 1.20 -6.65
CA ILE A 50 5.14 0.95 -5.68
C ILE A 50 4.67 2.30 -5.13
N LEU A 51 3.35 2.48 -5.10
CA LEU A 51 2.70 3.68 -4.58
C LEU A 51 2.24 3.40 -3.16
N ALA A 52 2.69 4.21 -2.21
CA ALA A 52 2.32 4.06 -0.79
C ALA A 52 1.51 5.27 -0.34
N SER A 53 0.36 5.02 0.27
CA SER A 53 -0.56 6.05 0.70
C SER A 53 -1.12 5.72 2.07
N GLU A 54 -1.55 6.75 2.81
CA GLU A 54 -2.35 6.57 4.01
C GLU A 54 -3.82 6.46 3.60
N VAL A 55 -4.56 5.55 4.24
CA VAL A 55 -5.99 5.37 4.03
C VAL A 55 -6.74 6.16 5.10
N MET A 56 -7.45 7.21 4.69
CA MET A 56 -8.24 8.05 5.59
C MET A 56 -9.70 7.99 5.16
N GLY A 57 -10.48 7.08 5.75
CA GLY A 57 -11.86 6.86 5.35
C GLY A 57 -11.94 6.36 3.91
N ASP A 58 -12.60 7.12 3.05
CA ASP A 58 -12.73 6.83 1.62
C ASP A 58 -11.67 7.52 0.75
N ARG A 59 -10.62 8.06 1.38
CA ARG A 59 -9.59 8.83 0.68
C ARG A 59 -8.20 8.24 0.88
N LEU A 60 -7.39 8.34 -0.17
CA LEU A 60 -5.95 8.08 -0.10
C LEU A 60 -5.23 9.42 -0.05
N VAL A 61 -4.31 9.57 0.89
CA VAL A 61 -3.53 10.79 1.04
C VAL A 61 -2.05 10.47 1.13
N LYS A 62 -1.25 11.44 0.69
CA LYS A 62 0.20 11.28 0.68
C LYS A 62 0.76 11.28 2.10
N ILE A 63 1.69 10.36 2.35
CA ILE A 63 2.46 10.33 3.58
C ILE A 63 3.51 11.45 3.49
N THR A 64 3.36 12.51 4.27
CA THR A 64 4.26 13.67 4.20
C THR A 64 5.29 13.71 5.31
N ASP A 65 5.02 13.07 6.44
CA ASP A 65 5.95 13.01 7.56
C ASP A 65 7.05 11.97 7.29
N ASP A 66 8.31 12.39 7.39
CA ASP A 66 9.43 11.51 7.07
C ASP A 66 9.57 10.35 8.05
N LYS A 67 9.24 10.56 9.31
CA LYS A 67 9.28 9.50 10.32
C LYS A 67 8.21 8.44 10.02
N GLU A 68 7.01 8.88 9.67
CA GLU A 68 5.91 7.99 9.27
C GLU A 68 6.30 7.20 8.01
N TRP A 69 6.90 7.88 7.02
CA TRP A 69 7.37 7.22 5.81
C TRP A 69 8.43 6.16 6.13
N MET A 70 9.34 6.44 7.06
CA MET A 70 10.34 5.46 7.48
C MET A 70 9.68 4.23 8.10
N ASN A 71 8.64 4.42 8.92
CA ASN A 71 7.91 3.30 9.53
C ASN A 71 7.26 2.41 8.46
N VAL A 72 6.67 3.01 7.43
CA VAL A 72 6.07 2.26 6.32
C VAL A 72 7.15 1.45 5.58
N LYS A 73 8.28 2.06 5.29
CA LYS A 73 9.39 1.37 4.63
C LYS A 73 9.94 0.22 5.48
N ASN A 74 9.99 0.41 6.80
CA ASN A 74 10.45 -0.65 7.71
C ASN A 74 9.49 -1.85 7.68
N VAL A 75 8.19 -1.63 7.63
CA VAL A 75 7.22 -2.71 7.48
C VAL A 75 7.45 -3.45 6.16
N MET A 76 7.64 -2.72 5.07
CA MET A 76 7.93 -3.35 3.77
C MET A 76 9.18 -4.23 3.83
N ARG A 77 10.26 -3.74 4.43
CA ARG A 77 11.49 -4.51 4.60
C ARG A 77 11.25 -5.76 5.44
N SER A 78 10.48 -5.63 6.52
CA SER A 78 10.15 -6.76 7.39
C SER A 78 9.39 -7.86 6.65
N ILE A 79 8.43 -7.48 5.81
CA ILE A 79 7.69 -8.43 4.99
C ILE A 79 8.63 -9.12 4.00
N ILE A 80 9.45 -8.36 3.29
CA ILE A 80 10.35 -8.90 2.27
C ILE A 80 11.39 -9.84 2.88
N SER A 81 11.89 -9.53 4.07
CA SER A 81 12.88 -10.36 4.78
C SER A 81 12.26 -11.41 5.67
N SER A 82 10.93 -11.50 5.72
CA SER A 82 10.19 -12.42 6.61
C SER A 82 10.54 -12.22 8.09
N SER A 83 10.84 -10.98 8.48
CA SER A 83 11.15 -10.62 9.87
C SER A 83 9.89 -10.07 10.56
N PRO A 84 9.70 -10.34 11.88
CA PRO A 84 8.56 -9.79 12.59
C PRO A 84 8.66 -8.27 12.75
N ASP A 85 7.52 -7.59 12.75
CA ASP A 85 7.42 -6.16 13.01
C ASP A 85 6.03 -5.83 13.55
N SER A 86 5.84 -4.57 13.96
CA SER A 86 4.60 -4.11 14.60
C SER A 86 3.60 -3.64 13.56
N TYR A 87 3.01 -4.57 12.84
CA TYR A 87 1.96 -4.27 11.88
C TYR A 87 0.92 -5.39 11.83
N SER A 88 -0.26 -5.06 11.32
CA SER A 88 -1.33 -6.04 11.10
C SER A 88 -1.93 -5.82 9.73
N TYR A 89 -2.13 -6.87 8.95
CA TYR A 89 -2.80 -6.76 7.66
C TYR A 89 -4.27 -6.40 7.84
N VAL A 90 -4.79 -5.62 6.92
CA VAL A 90 -6.21 -5.24 6.89
C VAL A 90 -6.75 -5.36 5.47
N ASN A 91 -8.05 -5.57 5.35
CA ASN A 91 -8.74 -5.44 4.08
C ASN A 91 -9.14 -3.98 3.89
N ILE A 92 -9.15 -3.53 2.63
CA ILE A 92 -9.55 -2.17 2.28
C ILE A 92 -10.62 -2.20 1.20
N ALA A 93 -11.31 -1.08 1.00
CA ALA A 93 -12.28 -0.93 -0.05
C ALA A 93 -11.63 -1.05 -1.43
N LYS A 94 -12.43 -1.25 -2.47
CA LYS A 94 -11.94 -1.42 -3.85
C LYS A 94 -11.95 -0.12 -4.64
N SER A 95 -12.42 0.97 -4.06
CA SER A 95 -12.38 2.29 -4.68
C SER A 95 -12.15 3.37 -3.64
N PHE A 96 -11.40 4.39 -4.02
CA PHE A 96 -11.07 5.52 -3.16
C PHE A 96 -11.09 6.80 -3.98
N ASN A 97 -11.38 7.90 -3.29
CA ASN A 97 -11.03 9.22 -3.77
C ASN A 97 -9.59 9.53 -3.35
N ALA A 98 -8.93 10.44 -4.04
CA ALA A 98 -7.54 10.74 -3.71
C ALA A 98 -7.20 12.20 -4.03
N THR A 99 -6.20 12.73 -3.35
CA THR A 99 -5.55 13.96 -3.75
C THR A 99 -4.79 13.73 -5.05
N VAL A 100 -4.46 14.77 -5.79
CA VAL A 100 -3.72 14.64 -7.05
C VAL A 100 -2.37 13.97 -6.80
N ASP A 101 -1.69 14.38 -5.73
CA ASP A 101 -0.40 13.80 -5.32
C ASP A 101 -0.64 12.91 -4.08
N PHE A 102 -1.21 11.73 -4.31
CA PHE A 102 -1.72 10.88 -3.24
C PHE A 102 -0.73 9.84 -2.71
N ALA A 103 0.44 9.73 -3.32
CA ALA A 103 1.35 8.63 -2.96
C ALA A 103 2.81 9.04 -2.95
N ARG A 104 3.57 8.41 -2.05
CA ARG A 104 5.02 8.37 -2.15
C ARG A 104 5.40 7.12 -2.91
N VAL A 105 6.49 7.18 -3.67
CA VAL A 105 6.89 6.09 -4.55
C VAL A 105 8.18 5.46 -4.03
N ILE A 106 8.22 4.14 -4.02
CA ILE A 106 9.44 3.38 -3.78
C ILE A 106 9.58 2.36 -4.91
N ALA A 107 10.77 2.25 -5.47
CA ALA A 107 11.04 1.30 -6.54
C ALA A 107 11.69 0.04 -5.95
N VAL A 108 11.17 -1.13 -6.34
CA VAL A 108 11.64 -2.42 -5.83
C VAL A 108 11.83 -3.39 -6.99
N GLN A 109 12.62 -4.44 -6.76
CA GLN A 109 12.73 -5.53 -7.71
C GLN A 109 11.39 -6.29 -7.80
N ASP A 110 11.13 -6.90 -8.94
CA ASP A 110 9.90 -7.65 -9.14
C ASP A 110 9.75 -8.78 -8.12
N SER A 111 10.84 -9.44 -7.75
CA SER A 111 10.81 -10.48 -6.71
C SER A 111 10.34 -9.95 -5.36
N ALA A 112 10.75 -8.72 -4.98
CA ALA A 112 10.30 -8.10 -3.75
C ALA A 112 8.82 -7.73 -3.81
N LYS A 113 8.36 -7.21 -4.97
CA LYS A 113 6.93 -6.95 -5.18
C LYS A 113 6.13 -8.23 -5.00
N MET A 114 6.56 -9.33 -5.59
CA MET A 114 5.85 -10.61 -5.49
C MET A 114 5.83 -11.13 -4.06
N GLN A 115 6.92 -10.94 -3.31
CA GLN A 115 6.95 -11.33 -1.90
C GLN A 115 5.92 -10.55 -1.09
N LEU A 116 5.80 -9.25 -1.32
CA LEU A 116 4.79 -8.42 -0.66
C LEU A 116 3.38 -8.90 -0.96
N ILE A 117 3.07 -9.15 -2.23
CA ILE A 117 1.75 -9.60 -2.67
C ILE A 117 1.42 -10.97 -2.07
N ASN A 118 2.34 -11.93 -2.16
CA ASN A 118 2.11 -13.29 -1.71
C ASN A 118 1.89 -13.34 -0.20
N ASP A 119 2.68 -12.60 0.57
CA ASP A 119 2.52 -12.55 2.03
C ASP A 119 1.18 -11.95 2.42
N TYR A 120 0.78 -10.85 1.76
CA TYR A 120 -0.51 -10.22 2.02
C TYR A 120 -1.67 -11.17 1.72
N ASN A 121 -1.67 -11.77 0.53
CA ASN A 121 -2.76 -12.67 0.14
C ASN A 121 -2.86 -13.91 1.01
N ALA A 122 -1.74 -14.38 1.54
CA ALA A 122 -1.73 -15.55 2.43
C ALA A 122 -2.21 -15.21 3.85
N LYS A 123 -2.02 -13.97 4.31
CA LYS A 123 -2.20 -13.61 5.73
C LYS A 123 -3.25 -12.54 6.00
N LYS A 124 -3.77 -11.89 4.96
CA LYS A 124 -4.81 -10.87 5.18
C LYS A 124 -6.05 -11.47 5.81
N PRO A 125 -6.83 -10.67 6.57
CA PRO A 125 -8.06 -11.19 7.19
C PRO A 125 -9.02 -11.74 6.13
N VAL A 126 -9.72 -12.82 6.49
CA VAL A 126 -10.74 -13.40 5.64
C VAL A 126 -11.94 -12.45 5.60
N GLU A 127 -12.40 -12.10 4.39
CA GLU A 127 -13.61 -11.33 4.23
C GLU A 127 -14.82 -12.23 4.49
N GLU A 128 -15.72 -11.77 5.37
CA GLU A 128 -16.95 -12.48 5.59
C GLU A 128 -17.94 -12.16 4.47
N GLU A 129 -18.42 -13.19 3.81
CA GLU A 129 -19.51 -13.07 2.86
C GLU A 129 -20.82 -13.28 3.59
N LYS A 130 -21.76 -12.40 3.35
CA LYS A 130 -23.11 -12.51 3.93
C LYS A 130 -24.12 -12.83 2.84
#